data_9951b99c377aecbbe0f7b0c74dce5a9e
#
_entry.id   9951b99c377aecbbe0f7b0c74dce5a9e
#
_cell.length_a   1.000
_cell.length_b   1.000
_cell.length_c   1.000
_cell.angle_alpha   90.00
_cell.angle_beta   90.00
_cell.angle_gamma   90.00
#
_symmetry.space_group_name_H-M   'P 1'
#
loop_
_entity.id
_entity.type
_entity.pdbx_description
1 polymer ?
#
loop_
_entity_poly.entity_id
_entity_poly.type
_entity_poly.pdbx_seq_one_letter_code
_entity_poly.pdbx_strand_id
1 'polypeptide(L)'
;MPKILVSRKISDLAEEKLKKEFDVTLNLKDQPIPESELIKIINKYDGMISTGFDKISENFFNNLNGKLKIIAQVGVGYDNISIKSAEQKKIKVTNTPNVLNEAVAETTILLILAASRRVGEAYNLVRTDNWKNQKPD
;
A
#
# COMPACT_ATOMS: atom_id res chain seq x y z
N MET A 1 17.58 -15.48 -13.21
CA MET A 1 17.12 -14.76 -12.00
C MET A 1 15.61 -14.82 -11.96
N PRO A 2 14.97 -14.91 -10.76
CA PRO A 2 13.52 -14.83 -10.65
C PRO A 2 13.01 -13.46 -11.14
N LYS A 3 11.84 -13.46 -11.80
CA LYS A 3 11.22 -12.24 -12.32
C LYS A 3 10.22 -11.69 -11.31
N ILE A 4 10.38 -10.42 -10.96
CA ILE A 4 9.55 -9.74 -9.97
C ILE A 4 8.83 -8.55 -10.61
N LEU A 5 7.51 -8.51 -10.42
CA LEU A 5 6.70 -7.33 -10.74
C LEU A 5 6.56 -6.45 -9.51
N VAL A 6 6.88 -5.18 -9.61
CA VAL A 6 6.58 -4.16 -8.58
C VAL A 6 5.40 -3.33 -9.09
N SER A 7 4.23 -3.49 -8.46
CA SER A 7 2.97 -2.93 -8.95
C SER A 7 2.85 -1.41 -8.79
N ARG A 8 3.54 -0.84 -7.84
CA ARG A 8 3.55 0.59 -7.51
C ARG A 8 4.95 1.04 -7.14
N LYS A 9 5.18 2.34 -7.23
CA LYS A 9 6.43 2.94 -6.77
C LYS A 9 6.65 2.61 -5.28
N ILE A 10 7.83 2.10 -4.96
CA ILE A 10 8.33 1.92 -3.59
C ILE A 10 9.56 2.83 -3.40
N SER A 11 10.24 2.76 -2.26
CA SER A 11 11.42 3.59 -2.05
C SER A 11 12.54 3.24 -3.03
N ASP A 12 13.29 4.24 -3.48
CA ASP A 12 14.39 4.05 -4.43
C ASP A 12 15.41 3.03 -3.92
N LEU A 13 15.72 3.10 -2.62
CA LEU A 13 16.64 2.14 -1.98
C LEU A 13 16.15 0.69 -2.11
N ALA A 14 14.83 0.46 -1.95
CA ALA A 14 14.26 -0.87 -2.08
C ALA A 14 14.28 -1.33 -3.54
N GLU A 15 13.97 -0.45 -4.49
CA GLU A 15 14.04 -0.77 -5.92
C GLU A 15 15.47 -1.11 -6.37
N GLU A 16 16.46 -0.35 -5.91
CA GLU A 16 17.87 -0.64 -6.19
C GLU A 16 18.34 -1.97 -5.61
N LYS A 17 17.91 -2.29 -4.38
CA LYS A 17 18.22 -3.56 -3.75
C LYS A 17 17.59 -4.73 -4.51
N LEU A 18 16.33 -4.59 -4.92
CA LEU A 18 15.64 -5.61 -5.71
C LEU A 18 16.34 -5.86 -7.05
N LYS A 19 16.76 -4.81 -7.76
CA LYS A 19 17.45 -4.92 -9.06
C LYS A 19 18.80 -5.64 -8.98
N LYS A 20 19.45 -5.65 -7.81
CA LYS A 20 20.71 -6.38 -7.62
C LYS A 20 20.50 -7.89 -7.54
N GLU A 21 19.32 -8.33 -7.07
CA GLU A 21 19.07 -9.74 -6.75
C GLU A 21 18.08 -10.42 -7.72
N PHE A 22 17.27 -9.63 -8.43
CA PHE A 22 16.15 -10.12 -9.25
C PHE A 22 16.08 -9.41 -10.61
N ASP A 23 15.41 -10.05 -11.56
CA ASP A 23 14.94 -9.42 -12.81
C ASP A 23 13.64 -8.66 -12.52
N VAL A 24 13.74 -7.34 -12.35
CA VAL A 24 12.66 -6.51 -11.82
C VAL A 24 11.99 -5.68 -12.89
N THR A 25 10.68 -5.76 -12.96
CA THR A 25 9.83 -4.85 -13.74
C THR A 25 9.14 -3.88 -12.79
N LEU A 26 9.43 -2.59 -12.93
CA LEU A 26 8.81 -1.53 -12.16
C LEU A 26 7.62 -0.91 -12.90
N ASN A 27 6.54 -0.58 -12.18
CA ASN A 27 5.47 0.26 -12.71
C ASN A 27 5.89 1.74 -12.63
N LEU A 28 6.48 2.24 -13.70
CA LEU A 28 7.01 3.61 -13.77
C LEU A 28 5.92 4.69 -13.74
N LYS A 29 4.67 4.36 -14.08
CA LYS A 29 3.56 5.32 -14.07
C LYS A 29 3.01 5.60 -12.67
N ASP A 30 3.38 4.79 -11.70
CA ASP A 30 2.89 4.85 -10.30
C ASP A 30 1.36 5.00 -10.18
N GLN A 31 0.63 4.32 -11.05
CA GLN A 31 -0.81 4.21 -11.00
C GLN A 31 -1.21 2.75 -10.72
N PRO A 32 -2.33 2.51 -10.01
CA PRO A 32 -2.81 1.15 -9.81
C PRO A 32 -3.01 0.44 -11.14
N ILE A 33 -2.50 -0.78 -11.26
CA ILE A 33 -2.75 -1.63 -12.42
C ILE A 33 -4.13 -2.25 -12.22
N PRO A 34 -5.08 -2.05 -13.15
CA PRO A 34 -6.38 -2.71 -13.06
C PRO A 34 -6.22 -4.23 -12.96
N GLU A 35 -7.05 -4.90 -12.14
CA GLU A 35 -6.95 -6.35 -11.92
C GLU A 35 -6.97 -7.14 -13.23
N SER A 36 -7.81 -6.74 -14.19
CA SER A 36 -7.90 -7.37 -15.50
C SER A 36 -6.61 -7.29 -16.33
N GLU A 37 -5.84 -6.22 -16.15
CA GLU A 37 -4.54 -6.06 -16.78
C GLU A 37 -3.46 -6.83 -16.01
N LEU A 38 -3.52 -6.74 -14.68
CA LEU A 38 -2.60 -7.48 -13.80
C LEU A 38 -2.65 -8.98 -14.08
N ILE A 39 -3.84 -9.56 -14.24
CA ILE A 39 -4.04 -10.97 -14.59
C ILE A 39 -3.32 -11.33 -15.91
N LYS A 40 -3.35 -10.45 -16.90
CA LYS A 40 -2.71 -10.71 -18.21
C LYS A 40 -1.19 -10.76 -18.13
N ILE A 41 -0.59 -9.94 -17.25
CA ILE A 41 0.87 -9.80 -17.19
C ILE A 41 1.52 -10.69 -16.15
N ILE A 42 0.83 -10.99 -15.03
CA ILE A 42 1.42 -11.62 -13.85
C ILE A 42 1.98 -13.03 -14.11
N ASN A 43 1.41 -13.74 -15.05
CA ASN A 43 1.83 -15.11 -15.38
C ASN A 43 3.29 -15.24 -15.87
N LYS A 44 3.96 -14.11 -16.15
CA LYS A 44 5.37 -14.04 -16.56
C LYS A 44 6.33 -13.94 -15.36
N TYR A 45 5.80 -13.69 -14.16
CA TYR A 45 6.59 -13.37 -12.96
C TYR A 45 6.57 -14.50 -11.95
N ASP A 46 7.66 -14.61 -11.21
CA ASP A 46 7.84 -15.55 -10.11
C ASP A 46 7.33 -14.97 -8.78
N GLY A 47 7.39 -13.65 -8.66
CA GLY A 47 6.92 -12.91 -7.50
C GLY A 47 6.32 -11.56 -7.86
N MET A 48 5.54 -11.02 -6.93
CA MET A 48 4.94 -9.70 -7.03
C MET A 48 5.17 -8.93 -5.72
N ILE A 49 5.55 -7.68 -5.84
CA ILE A 49 5.44 -6.71 -4.75
C ILE A 49 4.19 -5.89 -5.00
N SER A 50 3.25 -5.98 -4.08
CA SER A 50 1.95 -5.33 -4.14
C SER A 50 1.78 -4.27 -3.06
N THR A 51 0.79 -3.41 -3.22
CA THR A 51 0.37 -2.41 -2.25
C THR A 51 -1.11 -2.54 -1.93
N GLY A 52 -1.61 -1.83 -0.92
CA GLY A 52 -3.03 -1.83 -0.57
C GLY A 52 -3.98 -1.32 -1.69
N PHE A 53 -3.43 -0.72 -2.74
CA PHE A 53 -4.21 -0.25 -3.89
C PHE A 53 -4.43 -1.31 -4.97
N ASP A 54 -3.70 -2.42 -4.92
CA ASP A 54 -3.83 -3.51 -5.88
C ASP A 54 -5.00 -4.41 -5.50
N LYS A 55 -5.92 -4.65 -6.41
CA LYS A 55 -6.99 -5.61 -6.21
C LYS A 55 -6.51 -6.99 -6.62
N ILE A 56 -6.38 -7.90 -5.65
CA ILE A 56 -5.91 -9.28 -5.85
C ILE A 56 -7.00 -10.22 -5.32
N SER A 57 -8.12 -10.24 -6.03
CA SER A 57 -9.33 -10.97 -5.63
C SER A 57 -9.23 -12.46 -5.98
N GLU A 58 -10.25 -13.21 -5.64
CA GLU A 58 -10.41 -14.61 -6.08
C GLU A 58 -10.29 -14.73 -7.60
N ASN A 59 -10.86 -13.78 -8.36
CA ASN A 59 -10.78 -13.76 -9.83
C ASN A 59 -9.33 -13.70 -10.32
N PHE A 60 -8.44 -12.94 -9.66
CA PHE A 60 -7.02 -12.94 -9.97
C PHE A 60 -6.42 -14.34 -9.87
N PHE A 61 -6.65 -15.04 -8.76
CA PHE A 61 -6.11 -16.39 -8.54
C PHE A 61 -6.71 -17.44 -9.47
N ASN A 62 -8.00 -17.34 -9.81
CA ASN A 62 -8.66 -18.26 -10.72
C ASN A 62 -8.10 -18.20 -12.14
N ASN A 63 -7.57 -17.04 -12.53
CA ASN A 63 -6.94 -16.82 -13.84
C ASN A 63 -5.43 -17.00 -13.86
N LEU A 64 -4.83 -17.44 -12.75
CA LEU A 64 -3.41 -17.76 -12.71
C LEU A 64 -3.15 -19.10 -13.38
N ASN A 65 -2.28 -19.06 -14.38
CA ASN A 65 -1.74 -20.24 -15.08
C ASN A 65 -0.21 -20.20 -15.17
N GLY A 66 0.41 -19.23 -14.50
CA GLY A 66 1.84 -18.98 -14.51
C GLY A 66 2.58 -19.52 -13.28
N LYS A 67 3.76 -19.00 -13.07
CA LYS A 67 4.74 -19.47 -12.10
C LYS A 67 4.82 -18.61 -10.82
N LEU A 68 3.83 -17.78 -10.57
CA LEU A 68 3.79 -16.92 -9.38
C LEU A 68 3.86 -17.77 -8.10
N LYS A 69 4.81 -17.45 -7.23
CA LYS A 69 5.08 -18.21 -5.98
C LYS A 69 4.82 -17.37 -4.74
N ILE A 70 4.95 -16.05 -4.85
CA ILE A 70 4.89 -15.16 -3.71
C ILE A 70 4.31 -13.79 -4.09
N ILE A 71 3.51 -13.24 -3.20
CA ILE A 71 3.04 -11.85 -3.20
C ILE A 71 3.55 -11.21 -1.90
N ALA A 72 4.41 -10.21 -2.02
CA ALA A 72 4.92 -9.43 -0.90
C ALA A 72 4.17 -8.10 -0.83
N GLN A 73 3.26 -7.97 0.14
CA GLN A 73 2.45 -6.78 0.35
C GLN A 73 3.24 -5.71 1.10
N VAL A 74 3.40 -4.55 0.49
CA VAL A 74 3.90 -3.35 1.16
C VAL A 74 2.74 -2.69 1.89
N GLY A 75 2.58 -3.04 3.16
CA GLY A 75 1.50 -2.60 4.02
C GLY A 75 1.23 -3.58 5.15
N VAL A 76 0.56 -3.10 6.20
CA VAL A 76 0.14 -3.93 7.34
C VAL A 76 -1.12 -4.71 6.97
N GLY A 77 -2.11 -4.03 6.38
CA GLY A 77 -3.36 -4.64 5.93
C GLY A 77 -3.17 -5.43 4.62
N TYR A 78 -3.99 -6.45 4.45
CA TYR A 78 -4.00 -7.30 3.26
C TYR A 78 -5.43 -7.68 2.83
N ASP A 79 -6.41 -6.85 3.18
CA ASP A 79 -7.83 -7.05 2.84
C ASP A 79 -8.09 -7.01 1.32
N ASN A 80 -7.17 -6.43 0.58
CA ASN A 80 -7.16 -6.38 -0.88
C ASN A 80 -6.73 -7.71 -1.53
N ILE A 81 -6.27 -8.71 -0.75
CA ILE A 81 -5.76 -10.00 -1.23
C ILE A 81 -6.67 -11.14 -0.75
N SER A 82 -7.17 -11.97 -1.65
CA SER A 82 -7.90 -13.19 -1.29
C SER A 82 -6.95 -14.26 -0.75
N ILE A 83 -6.72 -14.25 0.56
CA ILE A 83 -5.78 -15.17 1.22
C ILE A 83 -6.19 -16.64 1.00
N LYS A 84 -7.49 -16.95 1.14
CA LYS A 84 -8.01 -18.31 0.90
C LYS A 84 -7.64 -18.83 -0.50
N SER A 85 -7.77 -17.97 -1.51
CA SER A 85 -7.43 -18.34 -2.89
C SER A 85 -5.92 -18.48 -3.10
N ALA A 86 -5.11 -17.63 -2.43
CA ALA A 86 -3.66 -17.74 -2.45
C ALA A 86 -3.19 -19.09 -1.85
N GLU A 87 -3.75 -19.48 -0.71
CA GLU A 87 -3.46 -20.77 -0.06
C GLU A 87 -3.81 -21.96 -0.96
N GLN A 88 -5.00 -21.97 -1.59
CA GLN A 88 -5.41 -23.00 -2.54
C GLN A 88 -4.43 -23.15 -3.71
N LYS A 89 -3.87 -22.03 -4.18
CA LYS A 89 -2.86 -22.00 -5.25
C LYS A 89 -1.44 -22.21 -4.74
N LYS A 90 -1.24 -22.40 -3.42
CA LYS A 90 0.08 -22.53 -2.77
C LYS A 90 0.99 -21.32 -3.00
N ILE A 91 0.40 -20.13 -3.12
CA ILE A 91 1.13 -18.87 -3.26
C ILE A 91 1.31 -18.27 -1.86
N LYS A 92 2.56 -17.95 -1.52
CA LYS A 92 2.87 -17.30 -0.24
C LYS A 92 2.47 -15.83 -0.29
N VAL A 93 1.86 -15.35 0.78
CA VAL A 93 1.58 -13.92 0.97
C VAL A 93 2.32 -13.45 2.21
N THR A 94 3.03 -12.35 2.10
CA THR A 94 3.72 -11.69 3.22
C THR A 94 3.27 -10.24 3.29
N ASN A 95 3.35 -9.64 4.49
CA ASN A 95 3.03 -8.24 4.74
C ASN A 95 4.11 -7.60 5.63
N THR A 96 3.97 -6.31 5.96
CA THR A 96 4.90 -5.56 6.81
C THR A 96 4.24 -5.17 8.14
N PRO A 97 4.04 -6.12 9.10
CA PRO A 97 3.38 -5.83 10.37
C PRO A 97 4.27 -4.96 11.27
N ASN A 98 3.64 -4.24 12.20
CA ASN A 98 4.25 -3.49 13.31
C ASN A 98 5.10 -2.24 12.93
N VAL A 99 5.30 -1.95 11.66
CA VAL A 99 6.16 -0.82 11.22
C VAL A 99 5.51 0.56 11.39
N LEU A 100 4.19 0.62 11.58
CA LEU A 100 3.43 1.88 11.67
C LEU A 100 2.75 2.11 13.03
N ASN A 101 2.89 1.20 13.98
CA ASN A 101 2.12 1.24 15.23
C ASN A 101 2.33 2.54 16.01
N GLU A 102 3.57 2.99 16.17
CA GLU A 102 3.88 4.24 16.88
C GLU A 102 3.32 5.45 16.15
N ALA A 103 3.58 5.57 14.85
CA ALA A 103 3.10 6.71 14.06
C ALA A 103 1.55 6.80 14.03
N VAL A 104 0.86 5.65 13.97
CA VAL A 104 -0.61 5.62 14.04
C VAL A 104 -1.10 6.01 15.42
N ALA A 105 -0.45 5.54 16.49
CA ALA A 105 -0.81 5.89 17.86
C ALA A 105 -0.63 7.40 18.12
N GLU A 106 0.50 7.97 17.73
CA GLU A 106 0.78 9.41 17.83
C GLU A 106 -0.25 10.24 17.05
N THR A 107 -0.55 9.86 15.82
CA THR A 107 -1.54 10.54 14.98
C THR A 107 -2.94 10.44 15.62
N THR A 108 -3.28 9.32 16.20
CA THR A 108 -4.57 9.13 16.89
C THR A 108 -4.69 10.09 18.06
N ILE A 109 -3.67 10.18 18.92
CA ILE A 109 -3.64 11.10 20.06
C ILE A 109 -3.71 12.55 19.57
N LEU A 110 -2.93 12.88 18.53
CA LEU A 110 -2.95 14.21 17.92
C LEU A 110 -4.36 14.59 17.46
N LEU A 111 -5.06 13.71 16.77
CA LEU A 111 -6.42 13.97 16.28
C LEU A 111 -7.43 14.13 17.41
N ILE A 112 -7.32 13.34 18.47
CA ILE A 112 -8.16 13.46 19.68
C ILE A 112 -7.97 14.86 20.31
N LEU A 113 -6.72 15.28 20.51
CA LEU A 113 -6.41 16.58 21.07
C LEU A 113 -6.84 17.71 20.13
N ALA A 114 -6.58 17.60 18.83
CA ALA A 114 -6.96 18.58 17.85
C ALA A 114 -8.49 18.78 17.78
N ALA A 115 -9.26 17.70 17.82
CA ALA A 115 -10.71 17.76 17.85
C ALA A 115 -11.23 18.41 19.15
N SER A 116 -10.74 17.96 20.32
CA SER A 116 -11.17 18.45 21.62
C SER A 116 -10.84 19.94 21.84
N ARG A 117 -9.79 20.46 21.20
CA ARG A 117 -9.33 21.84 21.31
C ARG A 117 -9.72 22.70 20.12
N ARG A 118 -10.54 22.17 19.20
CA ARG A 118 -11.02 22.92 18.01
C ARG A 118 -9.86 23.52 17.19
N VAL A 119 -8.75 22.79 17.06
CA VAL A 119 -7.51 23.29 16.42
C VAL A 119 -7.75 23.77 15.00
N GLY A 120 -8.57 23.04 14.22
CA GLY A 120 -8.89 23.42 12.83
C GLY A 120 -9.58 24.80 12.74
N GLU A 121 -10.48 25.10 13.66
CA GLU A 121 -11.15 26.39 13.71
C GLU A 121 -10.18 27.50 14.14
N ALA A 122 -9.40 27.26 15.19
CA ALA A 122 -8.39 28.20 15.66
C ALA A 122 -7.34 28.50 14.57
N TYR A 123 -6.88 27.49 13.85
CA TYR A 123 -5.98 27.64 12.71
C TYR A 123 -6.58 28.53 11.61
N ASN A 124 -7.84 28.29 11.25
CA ASN A 124 -8.51 29.08 10.23
C ASN A 124 -8.68 30.55 10.64
N LEU A 125 -9.02 30.81 11.91
CA LEU A 125 -9.13 32.18 12.43
C LEU A 125 -7.83 32.95 12.31
N VAL A 126 -6.71 32.33 12.69
CA VAL A 126 -5.37 32.96 12.56
C VAL A 126 -5.01 33.18 11.10
N ARG A 127 -5.22 32.16 10.25
CA ARG A 127 -4.85 32.22 8.85
C ARG A 127 -5.63 33.25 8.04
N THR A 128 -6.88 33.52 8.41
CA THR A 128 -7.77 34.48 7.73
C THR A 128 -7.77 35.86 8.38
N ASP A 129 -6.88 36.11 9.32
CA ASP A 129 -6.77 37.37 10.10
C ASP A 129 -8.07 37.75 10.86
N ASN A 130 -8.90 36.75 11.16
CA ASN A 130 -10.16 36.93 11.89
C ASN A 130 -10.02 36.81 13.42
N TRP A 131 -8.85 36.54 13.92
CA TRP A 131 -8.59 36.43 15.37
C TRP A 131 -8.92 37.71 16.15
N LYS A 132 -8.84 38.88 15.51
CA LYS A 132 -9.02 40.19 16.14
C LYS A 132 -10.45 40.46 16.68
N ASN A 133 -11.44 39.68 16.25
CA ASN A 133 -12.85 39.94 16.52
C ASN A 133 -13.48 38.87 17.43
N GLN A 134 -12.71 37.99 18.01
CA GLN A 134 -13.28 37.00 18.92
C GLN A 134 -13.53 37.60 20.30
N LYS A 135 -14.78 37.48 20.74
CA LYS A 135 -15.14 37.71 22.14
C LYS A 135 -14.81 36.41 22.90
N PRO A 136 -14.20 36.49 24.11
CA PRO A 136 -14.11 35.33 24.96
C PRO A 136 -15.53 34.85 25.33
N ASP A 137 -15.80 33.55 25.08
CA ASP A 137 -16.98 32.86 25.57
C ASP A 137 -16.86 32.60 27.07
#